data_8e0153c27ed242ba9cb909fe46ede5b3
#
_entry.id   8e0153c27ed242ba9cb909fe46ede5b3
#
_cell.length_a   1.000
_cell.length_b   1.000
_cell.length_c   1.000
_cell.angle_alpha   90.00
_cell.angle_beta   90.00
_cell.angle_gamma   90.00
#
_symmetry.space_group_name_H-M   'P 1'
#
loop_
_entity.id
_entity.type
_entity.pdbx_description
1 polymer ?
#
loop_
_entity_poly.entity_id
_entity_poly.type
_entity_poly.pdbx_seq_one_letter_code
_entity_poly.pdbx_strand_id
1 'polypeptide(L)'
;MGKPTGFLDYTRMDCPARSAEARVADWAPLDLPLSEKNRRRQSGRCMDCGVPFCQAGVTFDGALLGCPLHNLIPEWNNLLWNGNYEGALQRLLKTSPFPEFTARVCPALCEKACVCGRVSQPVTVRENELAIIEYAFENDLMQPMPPAARSDKRIAVVGSGPAGLSAAYYLNRRGHHVTVFERDPLPGGLLTYGIPEMKLPKRIVARRISLLEQEGVVFRTNCCVGRDLSPEALAAEFDLAIFCCGAQQPRPLPFAEAGGVFYALDYLRASAQSLLAQAGPAVTAAGKHVVLVGAGDSASDCVSVALRQNCRSLTQLIRKPRTASTEKRDHAHEEAEAVFGADIRRYETQ
;
A
#
# COMPACT_ATOMS: atom_id res chain seq x y z
N MET A 1 -20.11 17.72 10.40
CA MET A 1 -19.00 18.20 11.25
C MET A 1 -18.80 17.19 12.37
N GLY A 2 -17.59 16.67 12.55
CA GLY A 2 -17.25 15.83 13.68
C GLY A 2 -17.51 16.57 15.01
N LYS A 3 -16.70 16.36 16.02
CA LYS A 3 -16.78 17.18 17.22
C LYS A 3 -16.11 18.53 16.95
N PRO A 4 -16.78 19.70 17.05
CA PRO A 4 -16.21 21.01 16.71
C PRO A 4 -14.89 21.32 17.43
N THR A 5 -14.73 20.85 18.67
CA THR A 5 -13.54 21.02 19.53
C THR A 5 -12.66 19.76 19.59
N GLY A 6 -12.97 18.72 18.79
CA GLY A 6 -12.31 17.41 18.92
C GLY A 6 -10.79 17.45 18.75
N PHE A 7 -10.28 18.34 17.93
CA PHE A 7 -8.83 18.55 17.75
C PHE A 7 -8.14 19.20 18.96
N LEU A 8 -8.90 19.85 19.84
CA LEU A 8 -8.45 20.38 21.13
C LEU A 8 -8.62 19.37 22.27
N ASP A 9 -9.71 18.62 22.23
CA ASP A 9 -10.12 17.71 23.32
C ASP A 9 -9.38 16.35 23.27
N TYR A 10 -8.95 15.94 22.08
CA TYR A 10 -8.30 14.65 21.88
C TYR A 10 -6.90 14.81 21.30
N THR A 11 -5.92 14.21 21.95
CA THR A 11 -4.56 14.06 21.40
C THR A 11 -4.56 13.03 20.27
N ARG A 12 -3.62 13.14 19.33
CA ARG A 12 -3.38 12.12 18.32
C ARG A 12 -2.97 10.81 18.99
N MET A 13 -3.58 9.73 18.59
CA MET A 13 -3.25 8.38 19.00
C MET A 13 -3.11 7.53 17.73
N ASP A 14 -1.90 7.14 17.41
CA ASP A 14 -1.62 6.19 16.34
C ASP A 14 -1.94 4.77 16.79
N CYS A 15 -2.12 3.84 15.86
CA CYS A 15 -2.24 2.42 16.17
C CYS A 15 -0.98 1.96 16.91
N PRO A 16 -1.11 1.24 18.04
CA PRO A 16 0.05 0.76 18.78
C PRO A 16 0.78 -0.31 17.97
N ALA A 17 2.09 -0.17 17.83
CA ALA A 17 2.91 -1.20 17.22
C ALA A 17 2.99 -2.42 18.14
N ARG A 18 3.06 -3.63 17.57
CA ARG A 18 3.50 -4.84 18.28
C ARG A 18 4.95 -4.64 18.75
N SER A 19 5.38 -5.36 19.79
CA SER A 19 6.78 -5.28 20.21
C SER A 19 7.73 -5.66 19.07
N ALA A 20 8.93 -5.09 19.03
CA ALA A 20 9.88 -5.33 17.95
C ALA A 20 10.25 -6.81 17.84
N GLU A 21 10.43 -7.50 19.00
CA GLU A 21 10.73 -8.92 19.08
C GLU A 21 9.58 -9.77 18.48
N ALA A 22 8.33 -9.44 18.81
CA ALA A 22 7.17 -10.14 18.27
C ALA A 22 7.02 -9.90 16.75
N ARG A 23 7.36 -8.71 16.27
CA ARG A 23 7.31 -8.39 14.83
C ARG A 23 8.33 -9.18 14.02
N VAL A 24 9.55 -9.32 14.53
CA VAL A 24 10.62 -10.08 13.85
C VAL A 24 10.35 -11.58 13.82
N ALA A 25 9.63 -12.11 14.81
CA ALA A 25 9.35 -13.52 14.91
C ALA A 25 8.36 -14.07 13.87
N ASP A 26 7.60 -13.20 13.22
CA ASP A 26 6.57 -13.60 12.26
C ASP A 26 6.39 -12.60 11.09
N TRP A 27 5.43 -12.89 10.21
CA TRP A 27 5.03 -12.06 9.08
C TRP A 27 3.67 -11.37 9.27
N ALA A 28 3.14 -11.36 10.50
CA ALA A 28 1.88 -10.72 10.81
C ALA A 28 1.99 -9.17 10.73
N PRO A 29 0.86 -8.46 10.62
CA PRO A 29 0.84 -7.00 10.57
C PRO A 29 1.61 -6.34 11.71
N LEU A 30 2.24 -5.21 11.44
CA LEU A 30 3.13 -4.52 12.38
C LEU A 30 2.37 -3.85 13.54
N ASP A 31 1.19 -3.30 13.23
CA ASP A 31 0.39 -2.53 14.17
C ASP A 31 -0.88 -3.26 14.59
N LEU A 32 -1.36 -2.95 15.78
CA LEU A 32 -2.64 -3.42 16.33
C LEU A 32 -3.72 -2.35 16.08
N PRO A 33 -4.97 -2.75 15.78
CA PRO A 33 -6.04 -1.78 15.58
C PRO A 33 -6.39 -1.05 16.88
N LEU A 34 -6.78 0.21 16.77
CA LEU A 34 -7.39 0.94 17.88
C LEU A 34 -8.78 0.36 18.21
N SER A 35 -9.17 0.44 19.49
CA SER A 35 -10.56 0.19 19.87
C SER A 35 -11.52 1.15 19.15
N GLU A 36 -12.77 0.73 18.95
CA GLU A 36 -13.79 1.55 18.29
C GLU A 36 -13.92 2.94 18.95
N LYS A 37 -13.96 2.99 20.28
CA LYS A 37 -14.02 4.24 21.04
C LYS A 37 -12.85 5.19 20.70
N ASN A 38 -11.63 4.67 20.63
CA ASN A 38 -10.45 5.46 20.30
C ASN A 38 -10.47 5.85 18.82
N ARG A 39 -10.88 4.95 17.94
CA ARG A 39 -11.04 5.23 16.51
C ARG A 39 -12.00 6.39 16.26
N ARG A 40 -13.17 6.38 16.90
CA ARG A 40 -14.12 7.47 16.83
C ARG A 40 -13.52 8.79 17.35
N ARG A 41 -12.78 8.77 18.46
CA ARG A 41 -12.08 9.97 18.95
C ARG A 41 -11.07 10.52 17.95
N GLN A 42 -10.32 9.65 17.26
CA GLN A 42 -9.35 10.09 16.26
C GLN A 42 -10.03 10.72 15.03
N SER A 43 -11.13 10.15 14.54
CA SER A 43 -11.90 10.76 13.45
C SER A 43 -12.55 12.08 13.87
N GLY A 44 -13.01 12.19 15.14
CA GLY A 44 -13.55 13.42 15.73
C GLY A 44 -12.57 14.58 15.84
N ARG A 45 -11.26 14.34 15.66
CA ARG A 45 -10.26 15.41 15.56
C ARG A 45 -10.32 16.19 14.24
N CYS A 46 -11.06 15.71 13.25
CA CYS A 46 -11.23 16.41 11.99
C CYS A 46 -12.00 17.71 12.21
N MET A 47 -11.40 18.84 11.81
CA MET A 47 -11.97 20.18 11.94
C MET A 47 -13.06 20.50 10.91
N ASP A 48 -13.25 19.62 9.91
CA ASP A 48 -14.16 19.84 8.78
C ASP A 48 -13.92 21.20 8.09
N CYS A 49 -12.69 21.44 7.67
CA CYS A 49 -12.25 22.71 7.13
C CYS A 49 -13.05 23.11 5.89
N GLY A 50 -13.47 24.38 5.77
CA GLY A 50 -14.13 24.91 4.58
C GLY A 50 -13.27 24.80 3.31
N VAL A 51 -11.93 24.85 3.46
CA VAL A 51 -10.94 24.57 2.42
C VAL A 51 -10.04 23.44 2.91
N PRO A 52 -10.39 22.17 2.66
CA PRO A 52 -9.67 21.03 3.21
C PRO A 52 -8.43 20.69 2.36
N PHE A 53 -7.26 21.19 2.76
CA PHE A 53 -6.00 20.88 2.06
C PHE A 53 -5.68 19.39 2.02
N CYS A 54 -6.18 18.60 2.97
CA CYS A 54 -5.99 17.15 2.97
C CYS A 54 -6.52 16.45 1.70
N GLN A 55 -7.55 17.01 1.05
CA GLN A 55 -8.12 16.48 -0.19
C GLN A 55 -7.79 17.31 -1.45
N ALA A 56 -6.92 18.32 -1.34
CA ALA A 56 -6.71 19.27 -2.44
C ALA A 56 -5.98 18.63 -3.65
N GLY A 57 -5.02 17.74 -3.43
CA GLY A 57 -4.29 17.07 -4.53
C GLY A 57 -3.55 18.04 -5.45
N VAL A 58 -3.00 19.13 -4.91
CA VAL A 58 -2.33 20.18 -5.66
C VAL A 58 -0.82 20.07 -5.56
N THR A 59 -0.12 20.45 -6.62
CA THR A 59 1.34 20.58 -6.60
C THR A 59 1.72 22.00 -6.18
N PHE A 60 2.52 22.11 -5.13
CA PHE A 60 3.05 23.38 -4.66
C PHE A 60 4.56 23.22 -4.45
N ASP A 61 5.33 24.13 -5.03
CA ASP A 61 6.82 24.12 -4.99
C ASP A 61 7.43 22.75 -5.31
N GLY A 62 6.90 22.11 -6.36
CA GLY A 62 7.33 20.76 -6.81
C GLY A 62 6.91 19.59 -5.92
N ALA A 63 6.21 19.84 -4.79
CA ALA A 63 5.69 18.81 -3.90
C ALA A 63 4.17 18.65 -4.03
N LEU A 64 3.69 17.41 -4.06
CA LEU A 64 2.26 17.12 -4.03
C LEU A 64 1.74 17.25 -2.60
N LEU A 65 0.71 18.08 -2.41
CA LEU A 65 0.01 18.30 -1.15
C LEU A 65 -1.42 17.76 -1.21
N GLY A 66 -1.81 17.05 -0.16
CA GLY A 66 -3.15 16.45 -0.05
C GLY A 66 -3.30 15.16 -0.84
N CYS A 67 -4.51 14.64 -0.87
CA CYS A 67 -4.85 13.40 -1.55
C CYS A 67 -5.01 13.62 -3.06
N PRO A 68 -4.22 12.96 -3.92
CA PRO A 68 -4.36 13.10 -5.38
C PRO A 68 -5.66 12.51 -5.94
N LEU A 69 -6.35 11.67 -5.18
CA LEU A 69 -7.67 11.15 -5.52
C LEU A 69 -8.80 12.09 -5.09
N HIS A 70 -8.50 13.22 -4.48
CA HIS A 70 -9.48 14.14 -3.88
C HIS A 70 -10.46 13.44 -2.93
N ASN A 71 -9.91 12.53 -2.10
CA ASN A 71 -10.70 11.70 -1.20
C ASN A 71 -11.50 12.57 -0.21
N LEU A 72 -12.78 12.25 0.00
CA LEU A 72 -13.73 13.04 0.77
C LEU A 72 -13.50 12.93 2.29
N ILE A 73 -12.26 13.26 2.70
CA ILE A 73 -11.72 13.01 4.04
C ILE A 73 -12.54 13.63 5.16
N PRO A 74 -12.98 14.91 5.13
CA PRO A 74 -13.80 15.46 6.18
C PRO A 74 -15.14 14.76 6.32
N GLU A 75 -15.80 14.41 5.20
CA GLU A 75 -17.12 13.79 5.20
C GLU A 75 -17.11 12.41 5.86
N TRP A 76 -16.21 11.51 5.44
CA TRP A 76 -16.18 10.18 6.03
C TRP A 76 -15.58 10.17 7.44
N ASN A 77 -14.71 11.12 7.84
CA ASN A 77 -14.30 11.29 9.23
C ASN A 77 -15.48 11.69 10.14
N ASN A 78 -16.35 12.58 9.66
CA ASN A 78 -17.57 12.95 10.37
C ASN A 78 -18.49 11.75 10.56
N LEU A 79 -18.71 10.96 9.51
CA LEU A 79 -19.56 9.77 9.58
C LEU A 79 -18.97 8.73 10.54
N LEU A 80 -17.66 8.50 10.50
CA LEU A 80 -16.95 7.60 11.41
C LEU A 80 -17.04 8.07 12.87
N TRP A 81 -16.91 9.38 13.14
CA TRP A 81 -17.14 9.95 14.46
C TRP A 81 -18.52 9.61 15.02
N ASN A 82 -19.55 9.69 14.18
CA ASN A 82 -20.92 9.38 14.55
C ASN A 82 -21.24 7.88 14.59
N GLY A 83 -20.26 7.02 14.30
CA GLY A 83 -20.43 5.56 14.25
C GLY A 83 -21.15 5.05 13.00
N ASN A 84 -21.35 5.90 12.00
CA ASN A 84 -21.97 5.51 10.73
C ASN A 84 -20.91 4.98 9.75
N TYR A 85 -20.49 3.72 9.94
CA TYR A 85 -19.49 3.06 9.11
C TYR A 85 -19.98 2.83 7.68
N GLU A 86 -21.24 2.51 7.48
CA GLU A 86 -21.80 2.31 6.13
C GLU A 86 -21.77 3.60 5.31
N GLY A 87 -22.23 4.71 5.88
CA GLY A 87 -22.14 6.02 5.23
C GLY A 87 -20.69 6.44 4.98
N ALA A 88 -19.77 6.16 5.92
CA ALA A 88 -18.35 6.43 5.76
C ALA A 88 -17.75 5.63 4.61
N LEU A 89 -18.11 4.33 4.49
CA LEU A 89 -17.69 3.46 3.38
C LEU A 89 -18.18 4.00 2.04
N GLN A 90 -19.46 4.38 1.93
CA GLN A 90 -20.02 4.93 0.69
C GLN A 90 -19.28 6.19 0.23
N ARG A 91 -18.88 7.05 1.18
CA ARG A 91 -18.10 8.26 0.88
C ARG A 91 -16.67 7.95 0.49
N LEU A 92 -16.03 7.00 1.16
CA LEU A 92 -14.67 6.56 0.88
C LEU A 92 -14.55 5.94 -0.52
N LEU A 93 -15.43 5.00 -0.84
CA LEU A 93 -15.44 4.30 -2.13
C LEU A 93 -15.82 5.18 -3.33
N LYS A 94 -16.35 6.38 -3.09
CA LYS A 94 -16.67 7.32 -4.18
C LYS A 94 -15.43 7.77 -4.93
N THR A 95 -14.31 7.91 -4.24
CA THR A 95 -13.05 8.41 -4.80
C THR A 95 -11.88 7.44 -4.67
N SER A 96 -11.91 6.51 -3.72
CA SER A 96 -10.86 5.51 -3.49
C SER A 96 -11.40 4.10 -3.80
N PRO A 97 -10.97 3.45 -4.90
CA PRO A 97 -11.48 2.13 -5.25
C PRO A 97 -10.90 1.01 -4.38
N PHE A 98 -9.72 1.21 -3.78
CA PHE A 98 -8.99 0.19 -3.03
C PHE A 98 -8.43 0.73 -1.70
N PRO A 99 -9.32 1.15 -0.77
CA PRO A 99 -8.89 1.72 0.51
C PRO A 99 -8.04 0.76 1.35
N GLU A 100 -8.27 -0.55 1.24
CA GLU A 100 -7.49 -1.56 1.94
C GLU A 100 -6.01 -1.60 1.54
N PHE A 101 -5.67 -1.13 0.33
CA PHE A 101 -4.28 -0.99 -0.11
C PHE A 101 -3.72 0.37 0.30
N THR A 102 -4.43 1.47 -0.02
CA THR A 102 -3.96 2.82 0.28
C THR A 102 -3.82 3.06 1.77
N ALA A 103 -4.73 2.58 2.58
CA ALA A 103 -4.66 2.70 4.03
C ALA A 103 -3.43 1.99 4.66
N ARG A 104 -2.83 1.01 3.97
CA ARG A 104 -1.63 0.30 4.46
C ARG A 104 -0.32 0.87 3.91
N VAL A 105 -0.30 1.30 2.65
CA VAL A 105 0.97 1.60 1.95
C VAL A 105 1.08 3.04 1.43
N CYS A 106 0.02 3.84 1.48
CA CYS A 106 0.07 5.24 1.05
C CYS A 106 0.96 6.07 2.01
N PRO A 107 1.82 6.98 1.47
CA PRO A 107 2.63 7.88 2.30
C PRO A 107 1.82 8.95 3.04
N ALA A 108 0.49 8.93 2.94
CA ALA A 108 -0.46 9.80 3.63
C ALA A 108 -0.17 11.30 3.45
N LEU A 109 -0.05 11.74 2.20
CA LEU A 109 0.14 13.17 1.88
C LEU A 109 -1.00 14.03 2.40
N CYS A 110 -2.19 13.46 2.56
CA CYS A 110 -3.34 14.08 3.20
C CYS A 110 -3.08 14.46 4.68
N GLU A 111 -2.34 13.63 5.44
CA GLU A 111 -1.96 13.94 6.81
C GLU A 111 -0.93 15.08 6.85
N LYS A 112 0.05 15.08 5.93
CA LYS A 112 1.04 16.16 5.82
C LYS A 112 0.39 17.51 5.50
N ALA A 113 -0.69 17.51 4.72
CA ALA A 113 -1.45 18.71 4.35
C ALA A 113 -2.57 19.07 5.34
N CYS A 114 -2.79 18.27 6.39
CA CYS A 114 -3.86 18.48 7.34
C CYS A 114 -3.66 19.77 8.16
N VAL A 115 -4.63 20.68 8.12
CA VAL A 115 -4.57 21.97 8.85
C VAL A 115 -4.46 21.75 10.36
N CYS A 116 -5.05 20.68 10.89
CA CYS A 116 -4.91 20.33 12.31
C CYS A 116 -3.43 20.18 12.74
N GLY A 117 -2.54 19.80 11.82
CA GLY A 117 -1.09 19.75 12.05
C GLY A 117 -0.42 21.10 12.31
N ARG A 118 -1.12 22.23 12.08
CA ARG A 118 -0.60 23.58 12.38
C ARG A 118 -0.79 23.97 13.85
N VAL A 119 -1.82 23.43 14.49
CA VAL A 119 -2.18 23.75 15.89
C VAL A 119 -1.82 22.62 16.85
N SER A 120 -1.77 21.40 16.36
CA SER A 120 -1.39 20.20 17.13
C SER A 120 -0.77 19.16 16.19
N GLN A 121 -1.25 17.93 16.19
CA GLN A 121 -0.85 16.87 15.27
C GLN A 121 -1.96 16.61 14.24
N PRO A 122 -1.64 16.21 12.99
CA PRO A 122 -2.63 15.92 11.97
C PRO A 122 -3.60 14.81 12.40
N VAL A 123 -4.76 14.74 11.75
CA VAL A 123 -5.70 13.63 11.91
C VAL A 123 -5.09 12.34 11.37
N THR A 124 -5.34 11.20 12.01
CA THR A 124 -4.90 9.86 11.58
C THR A 124 -5.72 9.37 10.38
N VAL A 125 -5.60 10.06 9.25
CA VAL A 125 -6.45 9.85 8.06
C VAL A 125 -6.34 8.43 7.54
N ARG A 126 -5.09 7.97 7.37
CA ARG A 126 -4.80 6.64 6.82
C ARG A 126 -5.35 5.51 7.71
N GLU A 127 -5.19 5.63 9.02
CA GLU A 127 -5.70 4.63 9.95
C GLU A 127 -7.23 4.65 10.08
N ASN A 128 -7.85 5.82 9.92
CA ASN A 128 -9.30 5.93 9.88
C ASN A 128 -9.86 5.31 8.59
N GLU A 129 -9.21 5.52 7.44
CA GLU A 129 -9.51 4.84 6.18
C GLU A 129 -9.45 3.32 6.34
N LEU A 130 -8.37 2.80 6.96
CA LEU A 130 -8.21 1.38 7.25
C LEU A 130 -9.35 0.84 8.11
N ALA A 131 -9.73 1.56 9.16
CA ALA A 131 -10.79 1.13 10.05
C ALA A 131 -12.15 1.02 9.32
N ILE A 132 -12.46 1.96 8.42
CA ILE A 132 -13.70 1.93 7.63
C ILE A 132 -13.73 0.69 6.74
N ILE A 133 -12.66 0.44 5.99
CA ILE A 133 -12.67 -0.66 5.01
C ILE A 133 -12.58 -2.04 5.67
N GLU A 134 -11.80 -2.20 6.76
CA GLU A 134 -11.75 -3.48 7.45
C GLU A 134 -13.08 -3.79 8.15
N TYR A 135 -13.69 -2.80 8.82
CA TYR A 135 -15.04 -2.96 9.36
C TYR A 135 -16.03 -3.39 8.28
N ALA A 136 -15.94 -2.81 7.10
CA ALA A 136 -16.84 -3.14 5.99
C ALA A 136 -16.69 -4.59 5.51
N PHE A 137 -15.47 -5.11 5.44
CA PHE A 137 -15.24 -6.51 5.11
C PHE A 137 -15.64 -7.47 6.24
N GLU A 138 -15.40 -7.09 7.51
CA GLU A 138 -15.74 -7.89 8.69
C GLU A 138 -17.25 -7.99 8.92
N ASN A 139 -18.03 -7.01 8.44
CA ASN A 139 -19.47 -6.95 8.61
C ASN A 139 -20.25 -7.13 7.28
N ASP A 140 -19.65 -7.75 6.27
CA ASP A 140 -20.26 -8.07 4.98
C ASP A 140 -20.87 -6.87 4.24
N LEU A 141 -20.37 -5.64 4.48
CA LEU A 141 -20.78 -4.44 3.76
C LEU A 141 -20.11 -4.32 2.38
N MET A 142 -18.99 -5.04 2.18
CA MET A 142 -18.29 -5.10 0.90
C MET A 142 -18.83 -6.26 0.06
N GLN A 143 -19.90 -5.98 -0.67
CA GLN A 143 -20.52 -6.94 -1.58
C GLN A 143 -20.11 -6.67 -3.03
N PRO A 144 -20.07 -7.70 -3.91
CA PRO A 144 -19.88 -7.52 -5.34
C PRO A 144 -20.97 -6.61 -5.92
N MET A 145 -20.56 -5.65 -6.73
CA MET A 145 -21.46 -4.72 -7.42
C MET A 145 -21.28 -4.83 -8.93
N PRO A 146 -21.78 -5.90 -9.56
CA PRO A 146 -21.72 -6.03 -11.02
C PRO A 146 -22.49 -4.87 -11.68
N PRO A 147 -22.07 -4.42 -12.87
CA PRO A 147 -22.76 -3.36 -13.58
C PRO A 147 -24.18 -3.78 -13.95
N ALA A 148 -25.15 -2.84 -13.84
CA ALA A 148 -26.55 -3.11 -14.16
C ALA A 148 -26.80 -3.47 -15.64
N ALA A 149 -25.94 -2.99 -16.54
CA ALA A 149 -25.98 -3.31 -17.96
C ALA A 149 -24.55 -3.48 -18.50
N ARG A 150 -24.40 -4.39 -19.43
CA ARG A 150 -23.13 -4.61 -20.15
C ARG A 150 -23.17 -3.93 -21.52
N SER A 151 -22.06 -3.31 -21.90
CA SER A 151 -21.81 -2.89 -23.28
C SER A 151 -21.22 -4.05 -24.07
N ASP A 152 -21.21 -3.92 -25.40
CA ASP A 152 -20.57 -4.90 -26.32
C ASP A 152 -19.04 -4.75 -26.34
N LYS A 153 -18.50 -3.74 -25.62
CA LYS A 153 -17.07 -3.44 -25.67
C LYS A 153 -16.25 -4.39 -24.81
N ARG A 154 -15.24 -5.00 -25.42
CA ARG A 154 -14.25 -5.88 -24.81
C ARG A 154 -12.94 -5.11 -24.64
N ILE A 155 -12.46 -5.01 -23.41
CA ILE A 155 -11.26 -4.23 -23.10
C ILE A 155 -10.22 -5.14 -22.46
N ALA A 156 -9.01 -5.14 -23.02
CA ALA A 156 -7.84 -5.78 -22.44
C ALA A 156 -7.10 -4.81 -21.52
N VAL A 157 -6.74 -5.27 -20.34
CA VAL A 157 -5.83 -4.56 -19.43
C VAL A 157 -4.59 -5.42 -19.26
N VAL A 158 -3.43 -4.91 -19.67
CA VAL A 158 -2.16 -5.64 -19.64
C VAL A 158 -1.38 -5.23 -18.39
N GLY A 159 -1.30 -6.14 -17.44
CA GLY A 159 -0.72 -5.94 -16.10
C GLY A 159 -1.80 -5.74 -15.03
N SER A 160 -1.68 -6.48 -13.94
CA SER A 160 -2.61 -6.49 -12.80
C SER A 160 -2.10 -5.73 -11.58
N GLY A 161 -1.10 -4.87 -11.74
CA GLY A 161 -0.65 -3.97 -10.66
C GLY A 161 -1.72 -2.93 -10.29
N PRO A 162 -1.46 -2.01 -9.34
CA PRO A 162 -2.44 -1.03 -8.87
C PRO A 162 -3.14 -0.25 -10.00
N ALA A 163 -2.38 0.15 -11.04
CA ALA A 163 -2.93 0.87 -12.19
C ALA A 163 -3.88 0.00 -13.00
N GLY A 164 -3.50 -1.26 -13.29
CA GLY A 164 -4.33 -2.20 -14.04
C GLY A 164 -5.59 -2.59 -13.28
N LEU A 165 -5.50 -2.86 -11.99
CA LEU A 165 -6.67 -3.13 -11.15
C LEU A 165 -7.63 -1.94 -11.12
N SER A 166 -7.10 -0.70 -11.01
CA SER A 166 -7.91 0.51 -11.03
C SER A 166 -8.61 0.70 -12.38
N ALA A 167 -7.90 0.51 -13.49
CA ALA A 167 -8.48 0.55 -14.83
C ALA A 167 -9.61 -0.51 -14.96
N ALA A 168 -9.33 -1.74 -14.56
CA ALA A 168 -10.30 -2.83 -14.60
C ALA A 168 -11.56 -2.52 -13.77
N TYR A 169 -11.39 -2.02 -12.55
CA TYR A 169 -12.48 -1.62 -11.68
C TYR A 169 -13.41 -0.59 -12.34
N TYR A 170 -12.84 0.54 -12.80
CA TYR A 170 -13.65 1.62 -13.36
C TYR A 170 -14.30 1.25 -14.71
N LEU A 171 -13.60 0.51 -15.56
CA LEU A 171 -14.15 0.06 -16.85
C LEU A 171 -15.25 -0.99 -16.66
N ASN A 172 -15.05 -1.92 -15.75
CA ASN A 172 -16.08 -2.91 -15.42
C ASN A 172 -17.35 -2.24 -14.87
N ARG A 173 -17.21 -1.28 -13.95
CA ARG A 173 -18.35 -0.52 -13.42
C ARG A 173 -19.11 0.28 -14.46
N ARG A 174 -18.46 0.66 -15.57
CA ARG A 174 -19.09 1.31 -16.73
C ARG A 174 -19.78 0.31 -17.67
N GLY A 175 -19.74 -0.97 -17.35
CA GLY A 175 -20.40 -2.02 -18.11
C GLY A 175 -19.55 -2.69 -19.16
N HIS A 176 -18.28 -2.35 -19.32
CA HIS A 176 -17.41 -3.00 -20.30
C HIS A 176 -17.02 -4.42 -19.86
N HIS A 177 -16.80 -5.33 -20.83
CA HIS A 177 -16.22 -6.62 -20.58
C HIS A 177 -14.69 -6.47 -20.46
N VAL A 178 -14.16 -6.68 -19.25
CA VAL A 178 -12.74 -6.46 -18.97
C VAL A 178 -12.02 -7.77 -18.75
N THR A 179 -10.92 -7.97 -19.49
CA THR A 179 -9.97 -9.06 -19.25
C THR A 179 -8.61 -8.47 -18.86
N VAL A 180 -8.09 -8.89 -17.72
CA VAL A 180 -6.77 -8.48 -17.20
C VAL A 180 -5.78 -9.61 -17.51
N PHE A 181 -4.71 -9.28 -18.24
CA PHE A 181 -3.60 -10.19 -18.53
C PHE A 181 -2.47 -9.94 -17.54
N GLU A 182 -2.03 -11.00 -16.88
CA GLU A 182 -0.94 -10.95 -15.91
C GLU A 182 0.09 -12.03 -16.22
N ARG A 183 1.36 -11.63 -16.29
CA ARG A 183 2.46 -12.57 -16.57
C ARG A 183 2.77 -13.52 -15.40
N ASP A 184 2.48 -13.07 -14.18
CA ASP A 184 2.74 -13.83 -12.96
C ASP A 184 1.57 -14.78 -12.63
N PRO A 185 1.79 -15.81 -11.80
CA PRO A 185 0.73 -16.77 -11.43
C PRO A 185 -0.43 -16.14 -10.66
N LEU A 186 -0.17 -15.09 -9.86
CA LEU A 186 -1.19 -14.40 -9.09
C LEU A 186 -1.28 -12.93 -9.52
N PRO A 187 -2.49 -12.36 -9.56
CA PRO A 187 -2.67 -10.93 -9.84
C PRO A 187 -2.18 -10.06 -8.70
N GLY A 188 -2.02 -8.74 -8.98
CA GLY A 188 -1.70 -7.73 -7.99
C GLY A 188 -0.36 -7.02 -8.24
N GLY A 189 0.51 -7.55 -9.12
CA GLY A 189 1.79 -6.94 -9.43
C GLY A 189 2.62 -6.69 -8.16
N LEU A 190 3.05 -5.45 -7.90
CA LEU A 190 3.84 -5.13 -6.71
C LEU A 190 3.06 -5.26 -5.39
N LEU A 191 1.74 -5.20 -5.39
CA LEU A 191 0.93 -5.47 -4.17
C LEU A 191 1.16 -6.92 -3.71
N THR A 192 1.29 -7.85 -4.65
CA THR A 192 1.51 -9.27 -4.38
C THR A 192 3.00 -9.59 -4.20
N TYR A 193 3.86 -9.08 -5.10
CA TYR A 193 5.25 -9.54 -5.22
C TYR A 193 6.31 -8.53 -4.77
N GLY A 194 5.94 -7.27 -4.48
CA GLY A 194 6.90 -6.23 -4.09
C GLY A 194 6.77 -5.79 -2.65
N ILE A 195 5.56 -5.65 -2.14
CA ILE A 195 5.31 -5.21 -0.76
C ILE A 195 5.39 -6.42 0.16
N PRO A 196 6.14 -6.37 1.28
CA PRO A 196 6.23 -7.49 2.22
C PRO A 196 4.90 -7.85 2.89
N GLU A 197 4.76 -9.13 3.28
CA GLU A 197 3.55 -9.68 3.91
C GLU A 197 3.11 -8.89 5.15
N MET A 198 4.05 -8.50 6.02
CA MET A 198 3.75 -7.76 7.24
C MET A 198 3.19 -6.35 7.00
N LYS A 199 3.43 -5.75 5.83
CA LYS A 199 2.84 -4.45 5.44
C LYS A 199 1.52 -4.60 4.71
N LEU A 200 1.43 -5.58 3.81
CA LEU A 200 0.23 -5.86 3.03
C LEU A 200 0.03 -7.39 2.93
N PRO A 201 -0.74 -7.98 3.82
CA PRO A 201 -1.05 -9.41 3.78
C PRO A 201 -1.67 -9.81 2.44
N LYS A 202 -1.16 -10.88 1.82
CA LYS A 202 -1.60 -11.28 0.47
C LYS A 202 -3.06 -11.71 0.41
N ARG A 203 -3.62 -12.17 1.54
CA ARG A 203 -5.06 -12.41 1.68
C ARG A 203 -5.91 -11.15 1.41
N ILE A 204 -5.39 -9.95 1.70
CA ILE A 204 -6.08 -8.68 1.42
C ILE A 204 -6.13 -8.40 -0.08
N VAL A 205 -5.04 -8.71 -0.80
CA VAL A 205 -5.01 -8.61 -2.26
C VAL A 205 -5.97 -9.64 -2.88
N ALA A 206 -5.88 -10.89 -2.43
CA ALA A 206 -6.72 -11.98 -2.92
C ALA A 206 -8.23 -11.70 -2.75
N ARG A 207 -8.66 -11.18 -1.57
CA ARG A 207 -10.08 -10.85 -1.35
C ARG A 207 -10.59 -9.77 -2.31
N ARG A 208 -9.75 -8.77 -2.67
CA ARG A 208 -10.12 -7.74 -3.66
C ARG A 208 -10.20 -8.32 -5.06
N ILE A 209 -9.26 -9.18 -5.44
CA ILE A 209 -9.29 -9.86 -6.73
C ILE A 209 -10.58 -10.68 -6.85
N SER A 210 -10.92 -11.46 -5.83
CA SER A 210 -12.16 -12.25 -5.80
C SER A 210 -13.41 -11.39 -5.95
N LEU A 211 -13.47 -10.21 -5.33
CA LEU A 211 -14.57 -9.25 -5.53
C LEU A 211 -14.67 -8.81 -7.00
N LEU A 212 -13.55 -8.44 -7.63
CA LEU A 212 -13.52 -8.03 -9.03
C LEU A 212 -13.96 -9.17 -9.97
N GLU A 213 -13.57 -10.41 -9.67
CA GLU A 213 -14.01 -11.61 -10.42
C GLU A 213 -15.52 -11.81 -10.30
N GLN A 214 -16.07 -11.68 -9.08
CA GLN A 214 -17.52 -11.78 -8.85
C GLN A 214 -18.30 -10.64 -9.53
N GLU A 215 -17.68 -9.48 -9.73
CA GLU A 215 -18.22 -8.37 -10.52
C GLU A 215 -18.11 -8.57 -12.03
N GLY A 216 -17.40 -9.63 -12.47
CA GLY A 216 -17.28 -10.04 -13.88
C GLY A 216 -15.99 -9.59 -14.58
N VAL A 217 -14.96 -9.18 -13.85
CA VAL A 217 -13.61 -9.01 -14.40
C VAL A 217 -12.97 -10.38 -14.58
N VAL A 218 -12.40 -10.65 -15.76
CA VAL A 218 -11.69 -11.90 -16.05
C VAL A 218 -10.19 -11.70 -15.87
N PHE A 219 -9.53 -12.56 -15.12
CA PHE A 219 -8.07 -12.57 -14.99
C PHE A 219 -7.47 -13.74 -15.77
N ARG A 220 -6.53 -13.44 -16.69
CA ARG A 220 -5.69 -14.42 -17.39
C ARG A 220 -4.26 -14.30 -16.89
N THR A 221 -3.93 -15.12 -15.91
CA THR A 221 -2.58 -15.19 -15.31
C THR A 221 -1.65 -16.10 -16.11
N ASN A 222 -0.36 -16.09 -15.80
CA ASN A 222 0.69 -16.80 -16.55
C ASN A 222 0.69 -16.46 -18.04
N CYS A 223 0.30 -15.22 -18.39
CA CYS A 223 0.18 -14.76 -19.77
C CYS A 223 0.93 -13.43 -19.95
N CYS A 224 2.10 -13.48 -20.53
CA CYS A 224 2.92 -12.31 -20.85
C CYS A 224 2.59 -11.84 -22.27
N VAL A 225 1.88 -10.72 -22.38
CA VAL A 225 1.62 -10.07 -23.68
C VAL A 225 2.96 -9.65 -24.31
N GLY A 226 3.14 -9.95 -25.57
CA GLY A 226 4.38 -9.78 -26.32
C GLY A 226 5.27 -11.04 -26.36
N ARG A 227 4.98 -12.05 -25.50
CA ARG A 227 5.65 -13.35 -25.51
C ARG A 227 4.67 -14.50 -25.74
N ASP A 228 3.64 -14.60 -24.89
CA ASP A 228 2.68 -15.71 -24.90
C ASP A 228 1.41 -15.35 -25.71
N LEU A 229 1.12 -14.06 -25.83
CA LEU A 229 0.04 -13.51 -26.64
C LEU A 229 0.59 -12.31 -27.43
N SER A 230 0.50 -12.36 -28.77
CA SER A 230 0.99 -11.26 -29.59
C SER A 230 0.09 -10.00 -29.51
N PRO A 231 0.63 -8.81 -29.73
CA PRO A 231 -0.17 -7.58 -29.79
C PRO A 231 -1.25 -7.63 -30.87
N GLU A 232 -0.99 -8.29 -32.00
CA GLU A 232 -1.94 -8.45 -33.10
C GLU A 232 -3.12 -9.32 -32.71
N ALA A 233 -2.85 -10.44 -32.02
CA ALA A 233 -3.90 -11.33 -31.48
C ALA A 233 -4.74 -10.58 -30.42
N LEU A 234 -4.10 -9.77 -29.58
CA LEU A 234 -4.81 -8.93 -28.61
C LEU A 234 -5.72 -7.91 -29.31
N ALA A 235 -5.23 -7.23 -30.34
CA ALA A 235 -5.99 -6.27 -31.12
C ALA A 235 -7.15 -6.90 -31.94
N ALA A 236 -7.03 -8.17 -32.32
CA ALA A 236 -8.09 -8.89 -33.00
C ALA A 236 -9.22 -9.35 -32.03
N GLU A 237 -8.88 -9.57 -30.76
CA GLU A 237 -9.86 -10.05 -29.75
C GLU A 237 -10.55 -8.90 -29.01
N PHE A 238 -9.93 -7.75 -28.83
CA PHE A 238 -10.41 -6.66 -27.98
C PHE A 238 -10.56 -5.36 -28.76
N ASP A 239 -11.58 -4.56 -28.40
CA ASP A 239 -11.80 -3.22 -28.98
C ASP A 239 -10.73 -2.21 -28.52
N LEU A 240 -10.16 -2.39 -27.33
CA LEU A 240 -9.14 -1.53 -26.75
C LEU A 240 -8.19 -2.33 -25.85
N ALA A 241 -6.91 -1.95 -25.87
CA ALA A 241 -5.92 -2.46 -24.92
C ALA A 241 -5.30 -1.31 -24.11
N ILE A 242 -5.21 -1.49 -22.79
CA ILE A 242 -4.60 -0.54 -21.86
C ILE A 242 -3.38 -1.22 -21.23
N PHE A 243 -2.19 -0.63 -21.43
CA PHE A 243 -0.95 -1.17 -20.91
C PHE A 243 -0.62 -0.56 -19.54
N CYS A 244 -0.62 -1.41 -18.52
CA CYS A 244 -0.35 -1.09 -17.12
C CYS A 244 0.82 -1.93 -16.57
N CYS A 245 1.88 -2.09 -17.36
CA CYS A 245 2.98 -3.03 -17.10
C CYS A 245 3.94 -2.58 -15.98
N GLY A 246 3.83 -1.36 -15.48
CA GLY A 246 4.73 -0.79 -14.47
C GLY A 246 6.14 -0.51 -15.00
N ALA A 247 7.02 -0.01 -14.12
CA ALA A 247 8.42 0.23 -14.43
C ALA A 247 9.22 -1.04 -14.13
N GLN A 248 9.72 -1.71 -15.17
CA GLN A 248 10.42 -3.00 -15.06
C GLN A 248 11.93 -2.83 -14.90
N GLN A 249 12.49 -1.73 -15.44
CA GLN A 249 13.94 -1.54 -15.48
C GLN A 249 14.40 -0.75 -14.24
N PRO A 250 15.28 -1.33 -13.40
CA PRO A 250 15.90 -0.63 -12.29
C PRO A 250 16.87 0.44 -12.81
N ARG A 251 17.16 1.44 -11.98
CA ARG A 251 18.28 2.36 -12.27
C ARG A 251 19.58 1.61 -12.16
N PRO A 252 20.47 1.69 -13.17
CA PRO A 252 21.73 0.97 -13.15
C PRO A 252 22.63 1.43 -11.99
N LEU A 253 23.33 0.50 -11.39
CA LEU A 253 24.36 0.75 -10.40
C LEU A 253 25.73 0.25 -10.96
N PRO A 254 26.82 0.96 -10.73
CA PRO A 254 28.14 0.61 -11.29
C PRO A 254 28.65 -0.79 -10.89
N PHE A 255 28.10 -1.36 -9.79
CA PHE A 255 28.50 -2.65 -9.23
C PHE A 255 27.38 -3.70 -9.28
N ALA A 256 26.31 -3.45 -10.05
CA ALA A 256 25.14 -4.34 -10.08
C ALA A 256 25.43 -5.76 -10.60
N GLU A 257 26.51 -5.91 -11.39
CA GLU A 257 26.93 -7.21 -11.94
C GLU A 257 27.82 -8.02 -10.99
N ALA A 258 28.20 -7.46 -9.84
CA ALA A 258 29.02 -8.17 -8.87
C ALA A 258 28.21 -9.31 -8.22
N GLY A 259 28.87 -10.45 -7.99
CA GLY A 259 28.24 -11.59 -7.33
C GLY A 259 27.71 -11.22 -5.94
N GLY A 260 26.45 -11.60 -5.66
CA GLY A 260 25.79 -11.31 -4.39
C GLY A 260 25.14 -9.93 -4.31
N VAL A 261 25.13 -9.14 -5.38
CA VAL A 261 24.39 -7.89 -5.48
C VAL A 261 23.02 -8.14 -6.12
N PHE A 262 21.97 -7.63 -5.48
CA PHE A 262 20.58 -7.76 -5.92
C PHE A 262 19.88 -6.43 -5.86
N TYR A 263 19.00 -6.16 -6.80
CA TYR A 263 18.08 -5.04 -6.68
C TYR A 263 17.02 -5.34 -5.60
N ALA A 264 16.62 -4.31 -4.88
CA ALA A 264 15.64 -4.43 -3.79
C ALA A 264 14.35 -5.17 -4.22
N LEU A 265 13.86 -4.88 -5.44
CA LEU A 265 12.65 -5.51 -5.95
C LEU A 265 12.83 -7.02 -6.19
N ASP A 266 13.97 -7.45 -6.69
CA ASP A 266 14.25 -8.89 -6.93
C ASP A 266 14.32 -9.65 -5.61
N TYR A 267 14.95 -9.06 -4.60
CA TYR A 267 15.02 -9.61 -3.25
C TYR A 267 13.63 -9.72 -2.58
N LEU A 268 12.84 -8.63 -2.63
CA LEU A 268 11.47 -8.61 -2.07
C LEU A 268 10.54 -9.58 -2.81
N ARG A 269 10.69 -9.67 -4.14
CA ARG A 269 9.94 -10.62 -4.97
C ARG A 269 10.27 -12.07 -4.60
N ALA A 270 11.55 -12.41 -4.46
CA ALA A 270 11.97 -13.74 -4.04
C ALA A 270 11.41 -14.11 -2.67
N SER A 271 11.39 -13.17 -1.71
CA SER A 271 10.78 -13.36 -0.40
C SER A 271 9.26 -13.58 -0.50
N ALA A 272 8.55 -12.77 -1.27
CA ALA A 272 7.11 -12.92 -1.44
C ALA A 272 6.74 -14.25 -2.12
N GLN A 273 7.47 -14.65 -3.16
CA GLN A 273 7.28 -15.93 -3.85
C GLN A 273 7.51 -17.12 -2.92
N SER A 274 8.54 -17.04 -2.07
CA SER A 274 8.83 -18.07 -1.07
C SER A 274 7.68 -18.27 -0.09
N LEU A 275 7.13 -17.18 0.44
CA LEU A 275 5.99 -17.24 1.37
C LEU A 275 4.73 -17.79 0.68
N LEU A 276 4.44 -17.37 -0.54
CA LEU A 276 3.29 -17.85 -1.31
C LEU A 276 3.40 -19.33 -1.68
N ALA A 277 4.61 -19.79 -2.04
CA ALA A 277 4.87 -21.19 -2.41
C ALA A 277 5.16 -22.09 -1.20
N GLN A 278 5.29 -21.53 0.00
CA GLN A 278 5.76 -22.24 1.20
C GLN A 278 7.09 -22.99 0.97
N ALA A 279 7.99 -22.37 0.21
CA ALA A 279 9.27 -22.92 -0.21
C ALA A 279 10.42 -21.96 0.15
N GLY A 280 11.65 -22.45 0.15
CA GLY A 280 12.82 -21.59 0.40
C GLY A 280 12.95 -20.49 -0.67
N PRO A 281 13.38 -19.26 -0.31
CA PRO A 281 13.56 -18.17 -1.25
C PRO A 281 14.77 -18.40 -2.15
N ALA A 282 14.66 -18.05 -3.44
CA ALA A 282 15.76 -18.10 -4.41
C ALA A 282 16.92 -17.16 -4.00
N VAL A 283 16.59 -16.04 -3.33
CA VAL A 283 17.55 -15.10 -2.76
C VAL A 283 17.23 -14.95 -1.28
N THR A 284 18.20 -15.22 -0.40
CA THR A 284 18.01 -15.16 1.06
C THR A 284 19.14 -14.43 1.76
N ALA A 285 18.79 -13.69 2.81
CA ALA A 285 19.71 -13.06 3.76
C ALA A 285 20.12 -13.99 4.92
N ALA A 286 19.55 -15.19 5.02
CA ALA A 286 19.79 -16.10 6.15
C ALA A 286 21.26 -16.36 6.39
N GLY A 287 21.76 -16.07 7.61
CA GLY A 287 23.14 -16.25 8.03
C GLY A 287 24.18 -15.36 7.32
N LYS A 288 23.74 -14.38 6.51
CA LYS A 288 24.64 -13.50 5.72
C LYS A 288 24.86 -12.15 6.38
N HIS A 289 25.98 -11.52 6.07
CA HIS A 289 26.20 -10.10 6.32
C HIS A 289 25.56 -9.30 5.18
N VAL A 290 24.58 -8.48 5.49
CA VAL A 290 23.79 -7.72 4.52
C VAL A 290 24.24 -6.27 4.50
N VAL A 291 24.54 -5.76 3.31
CA VAL A 291 24.73 -4.32 3.08
C VAL A 291 23.60 -3.82 2.20
N LEU A 292 22.87 -2.83 2.67
CA LEU A 292 21.73 -2.25 1.99
C LEU A 292 22.06 -0.82 1.57
N VAL A 293 21.88 -0.50 0.30
CA VAL A 293 22.11 0.85 -0.24
C VAL A 293 20.78 1.54 -0.50
N GLY A 294 20.47 2.57 0.30
CA GLY A 294 19.24 3.35 0.18
C GLY A 294 18.57 3.63 1.51
N ALA A 295 17.64 4.61 1.53
CA ALA A 295 16.95 5.07 2.73
C ALA A 295 15.42 5.26 2.54
N GLY A 296 14.86 4.82 1.42
CA GLY A 296 13.41 4.91 1.14
C GLY A 296 12.64 3.71 1.69
N ASP A 297 11.31 3.71 1.48
CA ASP A 297 10.40 2.65 1.96
C ASP A 297 10.84 1.24 1.50
N SER A 298 11.30 1.09 0.24
CA SER A 298 11.82 -0.19 -0.25
C SER A 298 13.06 -0.67 0.52
N ALA A 299 13.90 0.26 0.98
CA ALA A 299 15.06 -0.06 1.80
C ALA A 299 14.63 -0.55 3.18
N SER A 300 13.70 0.14 3.85
CA SER A 300 13.12 -0.30 5.13
C SER A 300 12.43 -1.67 4.99
N ASP A 301 11.76 -1.92 3.87
CA ASP A 301 11.17 -3.22 3.56
C ASP A 301 12.22 -4.34 3.47
N CYS A 302 13.35 -4.07 2.80
CA CYS A 302 14.45 -5.03 2.71
C CYS A 302 15.10 -5.29 4.08
N VAL A 303 15.24 -4.25 4.93
CA VAL A 303 15.70 -4.41 6.32
C VAL A 303 14.81 -5.38 7.07
N SER A 304 13.51 -5.09 7.13
CA SER A 304 12.55 -5.91 7.86
C SER A 304 12.47 -7.36 7.34
N VAL A 305 12.61 -7.56 6.02
CA VAL A 305 12.67 -8.90 5.42
C VAL A 305 13.96 -9.62 5.81
N ALA A 306 15.13 -8.95 5.78
CA ALA A 306 16.41 -9.54 6.12
C ALA A 306 16.47 -9.99 7.59
N LEU A 307 15.88 -9.21 8.50
CA LEU A 307 15.79 -9.57 9.91
C LEU A 307 14.95 -10.84 10.11
N ARG A 308 13.77 -10.94 9.46
CA ARG A 308 12.92 -12.13 9.51
C ARG A 308 13.54 -13.36 8.87
N GLN A 309 14.50 -13.17 7.97
CA GLN A 309 15.32 -14.24 7.41
C GLN A 309 16.56 -14.60 8.27
N ASN A 310 16.69 -14.00 9.46
CA ASN A 310 17.82 -14.24 10.37
C ASN A 310 19.17 -13.91 9.73
N CYS A 311 19.34 -12.72 9.17
CA CYS A 311 20.64 -12.25 8.69
C CYS A 311 21.62 -12.11 9.86
N ARG A 312 22.91 -12.35 9.60
CA ARG A 312 23.96 -12.31 10.63
C ARG A 312 24.30 -10.90 11.07
N SER A 313 24.28 -9.96 10.17
CA SER A 313 24.41 -8.53 10.43
C SER A 313 23.76 -7.73 9.30
N LEU A 314 23.43 -6.48 9.59
CA LEU A 314 22.87 -5.58 8.60
C LEU A 314 23.53 -4.20 8.72
N THR A 315 23.95 -3.65 7.57
CA THR A 315 24.49 -2.30 7.45
C THR A 315 23.72 -1.54 6.39
N GLN A 316 23.20 -0.36 6.71
CA GLN A 316 22.51 0.50 5.76
C GLN A 316 23.37 1.69 5.36
N LEU A 317 23.59 1.87 4.07
CA LEU A 317 24.30 3.02 3.50
C LEU A 317 23.28 4.04 3.00
N ILE A 318 23.37 5.27 3.49
CA ILE A 318 22.48 6.37 3.12
C ILE A 318 23.28 7.55 2.57
N ARG A 319 22.74 8.21 1.54
CA ARG A 319 23.42 9.34 0.89
C ARG A 319 23.24 10.67 1.64
N LYS A 320 22.12 10.84 2.32
CA LYS A 320 21.81 12.05 3.10
C LYS A 320 21.31 11.65 4.48
N PRO A 321 21.75 12.36 5.55
CA PRO A 321 21.24 12.11 6.88
C PRO A 321 19.71 12.32 6.91
N ARG A 322 19.00 11.54 7.71
CA ARG A 322 17.59 11.80 8.01
C ARG A 322 17.50 13.06 8.84
N THR A 323 16.68 14.01 8.42
CA THR A 323 16.33 15.16 9.27
C THR A 323 15.24 14.74 10.26
N ALA A 324 15.28 15.32 11.46
CA ALA A 324 14.30 15.03 12.54
C ALA A 324 12.82 15.17 12.11
N SER A 325 12.54 15.99 11.08
CA SER A 325 11.19 16.16 10.52
C SER A 325 10.67 14.97 9.68
N THR A 326 11.52 13.97 9.38
CA THR A 326 11.17 12.78 8.61
C THR A 326 11.03 11.53 9.47
N GLU A 327 11.16 11.64 10.79
CA GLU A 327 11.00 10.52 11.73
C GLU A 327 9.53 10.13 11.88
N LYS A 328 9.01 9.44 10.86
CA LYS A 328 7.99 8.42 11.11
C LYS A 328 8.65 7.28 11.88
N ARG A 329 7.93 6.71 12.84
CA ARG A 329 8.27 5.46 13.48
C ARG A 329 8.79 4.49 12.41
N ASP A 330 10.09 4.24 12.42
CA ASP A 330 10.72 3.33 11.47
C ASP A 330 10.79 1.96 12.12
N HIS A 331 9.72 1.19 11.95
CA HIS A 331 9.61 -0.16 12.48
C HIS A 331 10.83 -1.03 12.18
N ALA A 332 11.47 -0.84 11.02
CA ALA A 332 12.63 -1.60 10.62
C ALA A 332 13.86 -1.34 11.52
N HIS A 333 14.01 -0.11 12.02
CA HIS A 333 15.11 0.23 12.93
C HIS A 333 14.84 -0.29 14.34
N GLU A 334 13.61 -0.16 14.83
CA GLU A 334 13.22 -0.75 16.12
C GLU A 334 13.43 -2.28 16.11
N GLU A 335 13.06 -2.93 15.02
CA GLU A 335 13.27 -4.37 14.81
C GLU A 335 14.76 -4.75 14.80
N ALA A 336 15.59 -3.95 14.13
CA ALA A 336 17.03 -4.19 14.08
C ALA A 336 17.71 -3.99 15.43
N GLU A 337 17.28 -2.98 16.20
CA GLU A 337 17.76 -2.75 17.57
C GLU A 337 17.39 -3.94 18.48
N ALA A 338 16.19 -4.46 18.36
CA ALA A 338 15.76 -5.65 19.13
C ALA A 338 16.58 -6.91 18.79
N VAL A 339 16.99 -7.09 17.52
CA VAL A 339 17.74 -8.27 17.09
C VAL A 339 19.24 -8.14 17.40
N PHE A 340 19.83 -6.97 17.21
CA PHE A 340 21.29 -6.79 17.29
C PHE A 340 21.76 -6.09 18.56
N GLY A 341 20.83 -5.57 19.39
CA GLY A 341 21.16 -4.81 20.61
C GLY A 341 21.79 -3.44 20.31
N ALA A 342 21.78 -2.99 19.07
CA ALA A 342 22.33 -1.70 18.66
C ALA A 342 21.64 -1.21 17.37
N ASP A 343 21.64 0.10 17.17
CA ASP A 343 21.14 0.72 15.92
C ASP A 343 21.95 0.20 14.71
N ILE A 344 21.29 0.08 13.57
CA ILE A 344 21.92 -0.28 12.30
C ILE A 344 23.01 0.76 12.00
N ARG A 345 24.24 0.33 11.81
CA ARG A 345 25.34 1.22 11.46
C ARG A 345 24.99 1.92 10.14
N ARG A 346 24.81 3.21 10.22
CA ARG A 346 24.57 4.08 9.06
C ARG A 346 25.89 4.72 8.69
N TYR A 347 26.31 4.56 7.44
CA TYR A 347 27.42 5.32 6.86
C TYR A 347 26.84 6.34 5.89
N GLU A 348 27.15 7.61 6.11
CA GLU A 348 26.88 8.67 5.17
C GLU A 348 27.96 8.61 4.08
N THR A 349 27.53 8.48 2.82
CA THR A 349 28.45 8.65 1.69
C THR A 349 28.35 10.09 1.22
N GLN A 350 29.48 10.76 1.12
CA GLN A 350 29.61 12.08 0.48
C GLN A 350 29.32 12.03 -1.01
#